data_30447b5c924d329e6793876a8504ae64
#
_entry.id   30447b5c924d329e6793876a8504ae64
#
_cell.length_a   1.000
_cell.length_b   1.000
_cell.length_c   1.000
_cell.angle_alpha   90.00
_cell.angle_beta   90.00
_cell.angle_gamma   90.00
#
_symmetry.space_group_name_H-M   'P 1'
#
loop_
_entity.id
_entity.type
_entity.pdbx_description
1 polymer ?
#
loop_
_entity_poly.entity_id
_entity_poly.type
_entity_poly.pdbx_seq_one_letter_code
_entity_poly.pdbx_strand_id
1 'polypeptide(L)'
;MTMFRITMIVLMILTAPTGFLWSSGNRETELSSPSAPSSADPGTAGAVVDTEIDTAAGTLMIRDATGREVEIPDNPEYIICSGPGALRLVSYLGAQDRVVAVDDMETRRPAYDARPYAMANPQFKKLPTFGEFRGHDNPELIVALDPQPQLIFKTYPSMGTDPVELQRKTGIPVLCLNYGNLFEGREDLYTSLRTIARILHRGARAEEIIEYIESTIDDLEERTGDLPEEDKPSCYVGGIAFKGPHGFQSTEPIYPPFFFLNARNVAYDSSAEYGELEHANVAKESIVMWNPEVLFVDVSTLQSDPQGSAIYELVHDPAYRGLSAVRTGEVYGMLPYNWYTQNFGSILANAYFAGSVLYPSRFDDMDPEQKADEIYRFLVGAAVFNDLNASFGNCAFRRIDLKQWIR
;
A
#
# COMPACT_ATOMS: atom_id res chain seq x y z
N MET A 1 -50.98 45.82 -36.10
CA MET A 1 -52.01 46.18 -35.13
C MET A 1 -51.65 45.45 -33.83
N THR A 2 -51.07 46.21 -32.92
CA THR A 2 -51.45 46.51 -31.53
C THR A 2 -51.35 45.34 -30.56
N MET A 3 -50.22 45.27 -29.81
CA MET A 3 -50.07 45.58 -28.37
C MET A 3 -50.98 44.80 -27.41
N PHE A 4 -50.42 44.08 -26.46
CA PHE A 4 -50.35 44.51 -25.05
C PHE A 4 -49.54 43.55 -24.17
N ARG A 5 -48.57 44.13 -23.46
CA ARG A 5 -47.87 43.57 -22.31
C ARG A 5 -48.81 43.54 -21.09
N ILE A 6 -48.75 42.53 -20.25
CA ILE A 6 -49.03 42.70 -18.83
C ILE A 6 -48.08 41.83 -18.04
N THR A 7 -47.25 42.49 -17.26
CA THR A 7 -46.42 42.01 -16.15
C THR A 7 -47.33 41.84 -14.93
N MET A 8 -47.24 40.72 -14.22
CA MET A 8 -47.79 40.63 -12.88
C MET A 8 -46.83 39.93 -11.93
N ILE A 9 -46.29 40.74 -11.04
CA ILE A 9 -45.58 40.37 -9.82
C ILE A 9 -46.61 40.03 -8.78
N VAL A 10 -46.52 38.89 -8.10
CA VAL A 10 -47.13 38.65 -6.80
C VAL A 10 -46.18 37.94 -5.86
N LEU A 11 -45.99 38.58 -4.82
CA LEU A 11 -45.29 38.53 -3.57
C LEU A 11 -45.70 37.35 -2.68
N MET A 12 -44.70 36.80 -2.04
CA MET A 12 -44.64 36.11 -0.75
C MET A 12 -45.90 35.75 -0.02
N ILE A 13 -45.88 34.57 0.60
CA ILE A 13 -46.12 34.42 2.06
C ILE A 13 -45.40 33.14 2.57
N LEU A 14 -44.52 33.32 3.58
CA LEU A 14 -43.97 32.33 4.47
C LEU A 14 -45.08 31.70 5.34
N THR A 15 -45.06 30.40 5.48
CA THR A 15 -45.46 29.75 6.73
C THR A 15 -44.63 28.49 6.98
N ALA A 16 -43.85 28.52 8.05
CA ALA A 16 -43.26 27.34 8.65
C ALA A 16 -44.31 26.61 9.53
N PRO A 17 -44.16 25.34 9.73
CA PRO A 17 -44.41 24.75 11.02
C PRO A 17 -43.22 24.04 11.64
N THR A 18 -43.10 24.31 12.87
CA THR A 18 -42.25 23.80 13.94
C THR A 18 -42.18 22.28 14.05
N GLY A 19 -40.98 21.76 14.21
CA GLY A 19 -40.61 20.87 15.30
C GLY A 19 -40.86 19.39 15.15
N PHE A 20 -39.79 18.62 15.06
CA PHE A 20 -39.50 17.62 16.09
C PHE A 20 -38.02 17.21 15.98
N LEU A 21 -37.32 17.45 17.06
CA LEU A 21 -35.93 17.00 17.31
C LEU A 21 -35.91 15.49 17.48
N TRP A 22 -35.07 14.81 16.70
CA TRP A 22 -34.44 13.59 17.16
C TRP A 22 -32.93 13.69 16.88
N SER A 23 -32.23 13.80 17.97
CA SER A 23 -30.76 13.79 18.06
C SER A 23 -30.30 12.36 17.89
N SER A 24 -29.54 12.11 16.84
CA SER A 24 -28.51 11.10 16.85
C SER A 24 -27.23 11.73 16.27
N GLY A 25 -26.31 12.01 17.19
CA GLY A 25 -25.06 12.65 16.85
C GLY A 25 -24.14 11.67 16.14
N ASN A 26 -23.84 11.96 14.90
CA ASN A 26 -22.56 11.65 14.29
C ASN A 26 -21.96 12.98 13.87
N ARG A 27 -21.03 13.47 14.65
CA ARG A 27 -20.13 14.53 14.22
C ARG A 27 -19.10 13.89 13.29
N GLU A 28 -19.37 13.93 12.01
CA GLU A 28 -18.31 13.93 11.02
C GLU A 28 -17.59 15.29 11.12
N THR A 29 -16.48 15.31 11.80
CA THR A 29 -15.52 16.39 11.65
C THR A 29 -14.87 16.20 10.29
N GLU A 30 -15.26 17.02 9.32
CA GLU A 30 -14.45 17.30 8.14
C GLU A 30 -13.09 17.84 8.60
N LEU A 31 -12.13 16.95 8.74
CA LEU A 31 -10.73 17.33 8.80
C LEU A 31 -10.31 17.62 7.34
N SER A 32 -10.26 18.92 7.05
CA SER A 32 -9.57 19.43 5.89
C SER A 32 -8.19 18.76 5.80
N SER A 33 -7.96 18.03 4.73
CA SER A 33 -6.66 17.48 4.37
C SER A 33 -5.64 18.61 4.31
N PRO A 34 -4.50 18.51 4.98
CA PRO A 34 -3.38 19.36 4.64
C PRO A 34 -2.94 18.92 3.22
N SER A 35 -2.95 19.86 2.29
CA SER A 35 -2.31 19.73 0.99
C SER A 35 -0.90 19.20 1.19
N ALA A 36 -0.54 18.18 0.42
CA ALA A 36 0.84 17.73 0.32
C ALA A 36 1.75 18.93 0.02
N PRO A 37 2.94 19.01 0.61
CA PRO A 37 3.89 20.05 0.25
C PRO A 37 4.25 19.86 -1.23
N SER A 38 4.09 20.91 -1.99
CA SER A 38 4.54 21.11 -3.36
C SER A 38 5.96 20.56 -3.53
N SER A 39 6.14 19.81 -4.60
CA SER A 39 7.38 19.30 -5.15
C SER A 39 8.60 20.16 -4.80
N ALA A 40 9.51 19.59 -4.04
CA ALA A 40 10.88 20.09 -3.96
C ALA A 40 11.57 19.76 -5.29
N ASP A 41 12.27 20.77 -5.81
CA ASP A 41 13.10 20.81 -7.00
C ASP A 41 13.91 19.50 -7.20
N PRO A 42 13.88 18.85 -8.38
CA PRO A 42 14.70 17.69 -8.67
C PRO A 42 16.12 18.11 -9.03
N GLY A 43 16.89 18.44 -8.03
CA GLY A 43 18.28 18.87 -8.20
C GLY A 43 19.13 18.54 -7.00
N THR A 44 19.49 17.27 -6.86
CA THR A 44 20.83 16.77 -6.50
C THR A 44 20.73 15.26 -6.27
N ALA A 45 21.39 14.51 -7.15
CA ALA A 45 21.66 13.09 -6.98
C ALA A 45 22.14 12.81 -5.55
N GLY A 46 21.48 11.85 -4.89
CA GLY A 46 21.75 11.49 -3.52
C GLY A 46 23.22 11.12 -3.32
N ALA A 47 23.96 12.01 -2.68
CA ALA A 47 25.28 11.68 -2.20
C ALA A 47 25.12 10.53 -1.19
N VAL A 48 25.85 9.44 -1.46
CA VAL A 48 26.13 8.40 -0.47
C VAL A 48 26.57 9.11 0.80
N VAL A 49 25.81 8.96 1.87
CA VAL A 49 26.12 9.61 3.14
C VAL A 49 27.37 8.93 3.70
N ASP A 50 28.52 9.56 3.51
CA ASP A 50 29.73 9.21 4.24
C ASP A 50 29.47 9.44 5.72
N THR A 51 29.31 8.35 6.45
CA THR A 51 29.10 8.39 7.88
C THR A 51 30.41 8.08 8.56
N GLU A 52 30.98 9.04 9.26
CA GLU A 52 32.14 8.79 10.12
C GLU A 52 31.71 7.82 11.24
N ILE A 53 32.45 6.73 11.37
CA ILE A 53 32.31 5.77 12.46
C ILE A 53 33.17 6.27 13.62
N ASP A 54 32.57 6.74 14.70
CA ASP A 54 33.29 6.86 15.96
C ASP A 54 33.31 5.48 16.64
N THR A 55 34.29 4.66 16.25
CA THR A 55 34.45 3.29 16.78
C THR A 55 34.89 3.24 18.25
N ALA A 56 35.21 4.39 18.86
CA ALA A 56 35.65 4.44 20.24
C ALA A 56 34.51 4.39 21.26
N ALA A 57 33.27 4.71 20.83
CA ALA A 57 32.10 4.81 21.72
C ALA A 57 31.04 3.71 21.51
N GLY A 58 31.17 2.85 20.48
CA GLY A 58 30.12 1.86 20.13
C GLY A 58 28.83 2.49 19.61
N THR A 59 28.95 3.70 19.03
CA THR A 59 27.84 4.45 18.44
C THR A 59 28.15 4.83 16.99
N LEU A 60 27.10 5.07 16.22
CA LEU A 60 27.14 5.54 14.84
C LEU A 60 26.44 6.88 14.75
N MET A 61 27.00 7.83 13.99
CA MET A 61 26.32 9.04 13.59
C MET A 61 25.67 8.81 12.23
N ILE A 62 24.34 8.92 12.13
CA ILE A 62 23.57 8.68 10.91
C ILE A 62 22.73 9.92 10.57
N ARG A 63 22.81 10.37 9.34
CA ARG A 63 21.88 11.36 8.81
C ARG A 63 20.59 10.65 8.39
N ASP A 64 19.48 11.00 9.03
CA ASP A 64 18.19 10.37 8.76
C ASP A 64 17.43 11.00 7.57
N ALA A 65 16.28 10.41 7.19
CA ALA A 65 15.47 10.86 6.07
C ALA A 65 14.89 12.29 6.23
N THR A 66 14.91 12.84 7.46
CA THR A 66 14.51 14.24 7.71
C THR A 66 15.70 15.20 7.70
N GLY A 67 16.91 14.69 7.43
CA GLY A 67 18.14 15.46 7.39
C GLY A 67 18.79 15.70 8.76
N ARG A 68 18.29 15.08 9.85
CA ARG A 68 18.89 15.17 11.19
C ARG A 68 20.09 14.23 11.30
N GLU A 69 21.11 14.65 11.99
CA GLU A 69 22.19 13.77 12.45
C GLU A 69 21.77 13.15 13.79
N VAL A 70 21.69 11.84 13.83
CA VAL A 70 21.23 11.08 14.98
C VAL A 70 22.34 10.15 15.43
N GLU A 71 22.77 10.28 16.67
CA GLU A 71 23.68 9.34 17.31
C GLU A 71 22.87 8.11 17.78
N ILE A 72 23.27 6.93 17.31
CA ILE A 72 22.58 5.67 17.58
C ILE A 72 23.57 4.60 18.03
N PRO A 73 23.15 3.59 18.80
CA PRO A 73 24.01 2.47 19.14
C PRO A 73 24.35 1.66 17.88
N ASP A 74 25.59 1.19 17.79
CA ASP A 74 25.99 0.22 16.79
C ASP A 74 25.44 -1.16 17.17
N ASN A 75 24.76 -1.83 16.25
CA ASN A 75 24.18 -3.16 16.40
C ASN A 75 23.24 -3.32 17.63
N PRO A 76 22.19 -2.48 17.78
CA PRO A 76 21.28 -2.56 18.91
C PRO A 76 20.60 -3.95 19.00
N GLU A 77 20.51 -4.48 20.20
CA GLU A 77 19.90 -5.80 20.48
C GLU A 77 18.37 -5.67 20.55
N TYR A 78 17.86 -4.52 21.06
CA TYR A 78 16.44 -4.28 21.28
C TYR A 78 15.98 -3.05 20.52
N ILE A 79 14.99 -3.24 19.65
CA ILE A 79 14.45 -2.19 18.80
C ILE A 79 12.91 -2.18 18.81
N ILE A 80 12.33 -1.04 18.43
CA ILE A 80 10.92 -0.95 18.01
C ILE A 80 10.82 -0.25 16.66
N CYS A 81 9.71 -0.54 15.96
CA CYS A 81 9.45 -0.06 14.60
C CYS A 81 8.14 0.73 14.59
N SER A 82 8.23 2.04 14.42
CA SER A 82 7.11 2.97 14.41
C SER A 82 6.70 3.36 12.99
N GLY A 83 5.41 3.50 12.79
CA GLY A 83 4.83 3.91 11.51
C GLY A 83 4.66 2.78 10.47
N PRO A 84 3.87 3.04 9.42
CA PRO A 84 3.54 2.03 8.43
C PRO A 84 4.77 1.45 7.73
N GLY A 85 4.96 0.13 7.78
CA GLY A 85 5.99 -0.57 7.04
C GLY A 85 7.38 -0.64 7.67
N ALA A 86 7.69 0.10 8.73
CA ALA A 86 8.99 0.02 9.40
C ALA A 86 9.32 -1.42 9.83
N LEU A 87 8.37 -2.10 10.48
CA LEU A 87 8.53 -3.50 10.90
C LEU A 87 8.68 -4.46 9.72
N ARG A 88 8.07 -4.16 8.57
CA ARG A 88 8.25 -4.95 7.35
C ARG A 88 9.68 -4.90 6.83
N LEU A 89 10.30 -3.72 6.78
CA LEU A 89 11.70 -3.58 6.35
C LEU A 89 12.66 -4.35 7.27
N VAL A 90 12.45 -4.26 8.57
CA VAL A 90 13.22 -5.03 9.57
C VAL A 90 13.01 -6.53 9.40
N SER A 91 11.79 -6.98 9.10
CA SER A 91 11.46 -8.38 8.86
C SER A 91 12.12 -8.91 7.58
N TYR A 92 12.18 -8.11 6.50
CA TYR A 92 12.88 -8.48 5.26
C TYR A 92 14.37 -8.71 5.49
N LEU A 93 14.97 -7.93 6.38
CA LEU A 93 16.37 -8.06 6.77
C LEU A 93 16.64 -9.22 7.74
N GLY A 94 15.61 -9.97 8.15
CA GLY A 94 15.76 -11.08 9.09
C GLY A 94 16.17 -10.66 10.50
N ALA A 95 15.71 -9.47 10.93
CA ALA A 95 16.03 -8.91 12.26
C ALA A 95 14.79 -8.77 13.17
N GLN A 96 13.71 -9.47 12.86
CA GLN A 96 12.45 -9.45 13.62
C GLN A 96 12.57 -9.98 15.05
N ASP A 97 13.60 -10.75 15.36
CA ASP A 97 13.92 -11.27 16.68
C ASP A 97 14.40 -10.17 17.66
N ARG A 98 14.86 -9.04 17.15
CA ARG A 98 15.27 -7.87 17.95
C ARG A 98 14.11 -6.96 18.35
N VAL A 99 12.92 -7.18 17.79
CA VAL A 99 11.74 -6.36 18.05
C VAL A 99 11.12 -6.72 19.39
N VAL A 100 11.11 -5.79 20.33
CA VAL A 100 10.65 -6.02 21.71
C VAL A 100 9.23 -5.55 21.99
N ALA A 101 8.68 -4.70 21.13
CA ALA A 101 7.29 -4.25 21.22
C ALA A 101 6.80 -3.81 19.82
N VAL A 102 5.50 -3.76 19.65
CA VAL A 102 4.84 -3.44 18.37
C VAL A 102 3.75 -2.38 18.57
N ASP A 103 3.26 -1.77 17.48
CA ASP A 103 2.03 -0.98 17.57
C ASP A 103 0.78 -1.88 17.62
N ASP A 104 -0.39 -1.29 17.87
CA ASP A 104 -1.63 -2.05 18.04
C ASP A 104 -2.12 -2.74 16.77
N MET A 105 -1.64 -2.33 15.58
CA MET A 105 -1.95 -3.00 14.32
C MET A 105 -1.48 -4.45 14.33
N GLU A 106 -0.33 -4.72 14.93
CA GLU A 106 0.27 -6.06 14.94
C GLU A 106 -0.43 -7.03 15.90
N THR A 107 -1.04 -6.50 16.96
CA THR A 107 -1.77 -7.31 17.95
C THR A 107 -3.22 -7.58 17.58
N ARG A 108 -3.78 -6.81 16.62
CA ARG A 108 -5.14 -7.01 16.13
C ARG A 108 -5.29 -8.37 15.44
N ARG A 109 -6.51 -8.90 15.49
CA ARG A 109 -6.90 -10.14 14.79
C ARG A 109 -8.06 -9.83 13.85
N PRO A 110 -7.84 -9.06 12.79
CA PRO A 110 -8.90 -8.72 11.85
C PRO A 110 -9.35 -9.96 11.09
N ALA A 111 -10.58 -9.92 10.55
CA ALA A 111 -11.10 -10.96 9.67
C ALA A 111 -10.30 -11.02 8.35
N TYR A 112 -9.79 -9.89 7.91
CA TYR A 112 -8.97 -9.73 6.72
C TYR A 112 -7.59 -9.21 7.12
N ASP A 113 -6.53 -9.81 6.58
CA ASP A 113 -5.15 -9.35 6.77
C ASP A 113 -4.36 -9.58 5.47
N ALA A 114 -3.62 -8.57 5.03
CA ALA A 114 -2.79 -8.64 3.83
C ALA A 114 -1.34 -8.22 4.14
N ARG A 115 -0.82 -8.66 5.30
CA ARG A 115 0.54 -8.36 5.75
C ARG A 115 1.39 -9.64 5.80
N PRO A 116 2.02 -10.04 4.70
CA PRO A 116 2.83 -11.26 4.65
C PRO A 116 3.88 -11.35 5.76
N TYR A 117 4.53 -10.21 6.09
CA TYR A 117 5.53 -10.17 7.18
C TYR A 117 4.94 -10.49 8.55
N ALA A 118 3.70 -10.06 8.83
CA ALA A 118 3.03 -10.33 10.10
C ALA A 118 2.49 -11.77 10.17
N MET A 119 2.07 -12.33 9.02
CA MET A 119 1.69 -13.75 8.91
C MET A 119 2.87 -14.67 9.13
N ALA A 120 4.03 -14.35 8.56
CA ALA A 120 5.28 -15.08 8.76
C ALA A 120 5.81 -14.98 10.19
N ASN A 121 5.39 -13.96 10.96
CA ASN A 121 5.89 -13.67 12.31
C ASN A 121 4.75 -13.59 13.34
N PRO A 122 4.02 -14.70 13.61
CA PRO A 122 2.88 -14.71 14.52
C PRO A 122 3.23 -14.35 15.97
N GLN A 123 4.51 -14.36 16.34
CA GLN A 123 5.02 -13.90 17.63
C GLN A 123 4.75 -12.42 17.89
N PHE A 124 4.67 -11.57 16.86
CA PHE A 124 4.35 -10.15 17.01
C PHE A 124 3.03 -9.91 17.75
N LYS A 125 2.04 -10.81 17.56
CA LYS A 125 0.74 -10.75 18.25
C LYS A 125 0.83 -10.92 19.77
N LYS A 126 1.98 -11.33 20.29
CA LYS A 126 2.21 -11.59 21.72
C LYS A 126 3.12 -10.53 22.37
N LEU A 127 3.73 -9.67 21.58
CA LEU A 127 4.58 -8.59 22.08
C LEU A 127 3.74 -7.51 22.76
N PRO A 128 4.30 -6.79 23.73
CA PRO A 128 3.66 -5.63 24.32
C PRO A 128 3.45 -4.54 23.24
N THR A 129 2.43 -3.71 23.45
CA THR A 129 2.17 -2.58 22.57
C THR A 129 2.81 -1.32 23.10
N PHE A 130 3.44 -0.53 22.20
CA PHE A 130 4.05 0.75 22.56
C PHE A 130 3.23 1.96 22.11
N GLY A 131 2.17 1.77 21.35
CA GLY A 131 1.35 2.86 20.80
C GLY A 131 0.29 2.34 19.83
N GLU A 132 -0.37 3.27 19.17
CA GLU A 132 -1.35 2.99 18.14
C GLU A 132 -0.73 3.04 16.74
N PHE A 133 -1.38 2.39 15.77
CA PHE A 133 -0.94 2.36 14.38
C PHE A 133 -0.75 3.77 13.77
N ARG A 134 -0.03 3.85 12.65
CA ARG A 134 0.34 5.11 11.99
C ARG A 134 1.21 6.04 12.83
N GLY A 135 2.09 5.46 13.66
CA GLY A 135 3.11 6.22 14.38
C GLY A 135 2.56 7.06 15.54
N HIS A 136 1.36 6.76 16.05
CA HIS A 136 0.85 7.33 17.29
C HIS A 136 1.52 6.66 18.49
N ASP A 137 2.82 6.96 18.63
CA ASP A 137 3.68 6.38 19.66
C ASP A 137 3.33 6.96 21.04
N ASN A 138 3.32 6.10 22.05
CA ASN A 138 3.13 6.50 23.44
C ASN A 138 4.46 6.46 24.20
N PRO A 139 5.09 7.62 24.49
CA PRO A 139 6.39 7.68 25.17
C PRO A 139 6.39 6.99 26.53
N GLU A 140 5.30 7.04 27.27
CA GLU A 140 5.20 6.43 28.62
C GLU A 140 5.20 4.90 28.51
N LEU A 141 4.49 4.33 27.55
CA LEU A 141 4.54 2.89 27.30
C LEU A 141 5.93 2.45 26.82
N ILE A 142 6.57 3.23 25.96
CA ILE A 142 7.92 2.91 25.44
C ILE A 142 8.95 2.89 26.57
N VAL A 143 8.93 3.89 27.47
CA VAL A 143 9.86 3.96 28.61
C VAL A 143 9.63 2.82 29.62
N ALA A 144 8.40 2.31 29.70
CA ALA A 144 8.03 1.22 30.61
C ALA A 144 8.35 -0.18 30.07
N LEU A 145 8.84 -0.31 28.82
CA LEU A 145 9.19 -1.61 28.24
C LEU A 145 10.40 -2.24 28.97
N ASP A 146 10.35 -3.55 29.12
CA ASP A 146 11.44 -4.39 29.63
C ASP A 146 11.57 -5.64 28.72
N PRO A 147 12.65 -5.79 27.95
CA PRO A 147 13.78 -4.87 27.83
C PRO A 147 13.39 -3.54 27.15
N GLN A 148 14.06 -2.46 27.57
CA GLN A 148 13.86 -1.16 26.95
C GLN A 148 14.52 -1.13 25.55
N PRO A 149 13.84 -0.60 24.51
CA PRO A 149 14.45 -0.48 23.20
C PRO A 149 15.62 0.50 23.19
N GLN A 150 16.63 0.20 22.43
CA GLN A 150 17.84 1.02 22.27
C GLN A 150 17.75 1.95 21.06
N LEU A 151 16.82 1.67 20.13
CA LEU A 151 16.59 2.43 18.89
C LEU A 151 15.14 2.30 18.46
N ILE A 152 14.60 3.39 17.93
CA ILE A 152 13.28 3.43 17.27
C ILE A 152 13.51 3.74 15.79
N PHE A 153 13.17 2.79 14.90
CA PHE A 153 13.02 3.06 13.47
C PHE A 153 11.64 3.63 13.19
N LYS A 154 11.58 4.77 12.50
CA LYS A 154 10.30 5.43 12.20
C LYS A 154 10.17 5.78 10.73
N THR A 155 9.16 5.21 10.07
CA THR A 155 8.73 5.60 8.72
C THR A 155 7.62 6.65 8.80
N TYR A 156 7.41 7.42 7.73
CA TYR A 156 6.41 8.49 7.67
C TYR A 156 6.51 9.46 8.85
N PRO A 157 7.64 10.17 9.02
CA PRO A 157 7.93 10.97 10.21
C PRO A 157 6.93 12.10 10.50
N SER A 158 6.18 12.54 9.48
CA SER A 158 5.09 13.52 9.63
C SER A 158 3.78 12.90 10.14
N MET A 159 3.71 11.57 10.29
CA MET A 159 2.52 10.86 10.74
C MET A 159 2.62 10.52 12.24
N GLY A 160 1.56 10.80 13.00
CA GLY A 160 1.50 10.50 14.43
C GLY A 160 2.41 11.36 15.28
N THR A 161 3.18 10.75 16.18
CA THR A 161 4.04 11.45 17.14
C THR A 161 5.30 12.00 16.48
N ASP A 162 5.59 13.28 16.69
CA ASP A 162 6.81 13.94 16.18
C ASP A 162 8.08 13.21 16.66
N PRO A 163 9.01 12.86 15.74
CA PRO A 163 10.20 12.07 16.10
C PRO A 163 11.16 12.77 17.05
N VAL A 164 11.27 14.11 17.00
CA VAL A 164 12.14 14.87 17.92
C VAL A 164 11.53 14.87 19.31
N GLU A 165 10.22 15.07 19.39
CA GLU A 165 9.50 15.02 20.66
C GLU A 165 9.53 13.62 21.27
N LEU A 166 9.35 12.58 20.45
CA LEU A 166 9.44 11.18 20.88
C LEU A 166 10.80 10.88 21.48
N GLN A 167 11.89 11.21 20.76
CA GLN A 167 13.27 11.06 21.25
C GLN A 167 13.49 11.82 22.54
N ARG A 168 13.04 13.07 22.63
CA ARG A 168 13.19 13.90 23.85
C ARG A 168 12.45 13.31 25.06
N LYS A 169 11.25 12.74 24.85
CA LYS A 169 10.44 12.18 25.94
C LYS A 169 10.93 10.81 26.40
N THR A 170 11.44 9.99 25.49
CA THR A 170 11.86 8.62 25.80
C THR A 170 13.35 8.53 26.16
N GLY A 171 14.16 9.48 25.70
CA GLY A 171 15.62 9.39 25.77
C GLY A 171 16.21 8.35 24.80
N ILE A 172 15.40 7.74 23.93
CA ILE A 172 15.80 6.72 22.98
C ILE A 172 15.97 7.37 21.61
N PRO A 173 17.07 7.11 20.88
CA PRO A 173 17.25 7.62 19.52
C PRO A 173 16.09 7.21 18.59
N VAL A 174 15.60 8.17 17.78
CA VAL A 174 14.58 7.94 16.76
C VAL A 174 15.17 8.22 15.40
N LEU A 175 15.33 7.19 14.59
CA LEU A 175 15.85 7.28 13.23
C LEU A 175 14.71 7.26 12.22
N CYS A 176 14.55 8.34 11.47
CA CYS A 176 13.54 8.46 10.42
C CYS A 176 14.02 7.84 9.11
N LEU A 177 13.12 7.13 8.44
CA LEU A 177 13.37 6.42 7.19
C LEU A 177 12.31 6.78 6.15
N ASN A 178 12.71 6.92 4.90
CA ASN A 178 11.78 6.93 3.77
C ASN A 178 11.36 5.49 3.49
N TYR A 179 10.05 5.25 3.36
CA TYR A 179 9.58 3.90 3.05
C TYR A 179 9.87 3.53 1.58
N GLY A 180 9.74 4.49 0.70
CA GLY A 180 9.88 4.31 -0.74
C GLY A 180 8.76 3.48 -1.37
N ASN A 181 8.96 3.11 -2.63
CA ASN A 181 8.09 2.23 -3.42
C ASN A 181 8.93 1.47 -4.46
N LEU A 182 8.30 0.64 -5.30
CA LEU A 182 9.00 -0.07 -6.38
C LEU A 182 9.01 0.71 -7.71
N PHE A 183 8.74 2.00 -7.68
CA PHE A 183 8.72 2.89 -8.85
C PHE A 183 9.67 4.09 -8.64
N GLU A 184 9.18 5.32 -8.65
CA GLU A 184 10.02 6.52 -8.47
C GLU A 184 10.74 6.59 -7.11
N GLY A 185 10.14 6.01 -6.06
CA GLY A 185 10.72 5.94 -4.71
C GLY A 185 11.60 4.72 -4.47
N ARG A 186 12.11 4.04 -5.50
CA ARG A 186 12.90 2.81 -5.37
C ARG A 186 14.22 3.06 -4.64
N GLU A 187 14.91 4.15 -4.97
CA GLU A 187 16.14 4.54 -4.29
C GLU A 187 15.93 4.87 -2.81
N ASP A 188 14.81 5.44 -2.44
CA ASP A 188 14.44 5.66 -1.03
C ASP A 188 14.28 4.35 -0.27
N LEU A 189 13.63 3.35 -0.89
CA LEU A 189 13.51 2.01 -0.33
C LEU A 189 14.87 1.37 -0.13
N TYR A 190 15.74 1.40 -1.14
CA TYR A 190 17.07 0.78 -1.09
C TYR A 190 17.97 1.48 -0.08
N THR A 191 17.93 2.80 -0.04
CA THR A 191 18.65 3.59 0.99
C THR A 191 18.19 3.20 2.39
N SER A 192 16.89 3.05 2.62
CA SER A 192 16.36 2.65 3.93
C SER A 192 16.74 1.23 4.31
N LEU A 193 16.69 0.28 3.35
CA LEU A 193 17.16 -1.10 3.57
C LEU A 193 18.65 -1.14 3.94
N ARG A 194 19.51 -0.43 3.18
CA ARG A 194 20.94 -0.32 3.47
C ARG A 194 21.22 0.34 4.81
N THR A 195 20.48 1.39 5.15
CA THR A 195 20.62 2.10 6.43
C THR A 195 20.30 1.19 7.60
N ILE A 196 19.13 0.53 7.59
CA ILE A 196 18.75 -0.43 8.65
C ILE A 196 19.77 -1.58 8.71
N ALA A 197 20.16 -2.11 7.57
CA ALA A 197 21.07 -3.24 7.47
C ALA A 197 22.48 -2.91 7.98
N ARG A 198 22.98 -1.70 7.73
CA ARG A 198 24.24 -1.21 8.30
C ARG A 198 24.18 -1.21 9.82
N ILE A 199 23.11 -0.66 10.40
CA ILE A 199 22.92 -0.54 11.85
C ILE A 199 22.79 -1.91 12.52
N LEU A 200 22.08 -2.86 11.87
CA LEU A 200 21.78 -4.18 12.42
C LEU A 200 22.78 -5.27 11.97
N HIS A 201 23.86 -4.89 11.27
CA HIS A 201 24.87 -5.80 10.71
C HIS A 201 24.23 -6.87 9.78
N ARG A 202 23.36 -6.43 8.86
CA ARG A 202 22.67 -7.26 7.86
C ARG A 202 22.99 -6.84 6.42
N GLY A 203 24.16 -6.22 6.16
CA GLY A 203 24.51 -5.63 4.87
C GLY A 203 24.35 -6.59 3.69
N ALA A 204 24.87 -7.83 3.81
CA ALA A 204 24.72 -8.83 2.76
C ALA A 204 23.26 -9.10 2.42
N ARG A 205 22.39 -9.19 3.46
CA ARG A 205 20.95 -9.44 3.26
C ARG A 205 20.24 -8.28 2.56
N ALA A 206 20.63 -7.04 2.81
CA ALA A 206 20.08 -5.89 2.10
C ALA A 206 20.38 -5.96 0.60
N GLU A 207 21.64 -6.24 0.22
CA GLU A 207 22.00 -6.33 -1.19
C GLU A 207 21.30 -7.54 -1.86
N GLU A 208 21.17 -8.69 -1.19
CA GLU A 208 20.38 -9.83 -1.70
C GLU A 208 18.93 -9.44 -1.99
N ILE A 209 18.29 -8.65 -1.10
CA ILE A 209 16.90 -8.19 -1.30
C ILE A 209 16.83 -7.24 -2.50
N ILE A 210 17.75 -6.31 -2.60
CA ILE A 210 17.79 -5.35 -3.69
C ILE A 210 17.99 -6.07 -5.03
N GLU A 211 18.97 -6.95 -5.11
CA GLU A 211 19.23 -7.76 -6.31
C GLU A 211 18.03 -8.64 -6.68
N TYR A 212 17.36 -9.23 -5.70
CA TYR A 212 16.16 -10.02 -5.93
C TYR A 212 15.01 -9.20 -6.49
N ILE A 213 14.78 -8.00 -5.96
CA ILE A 213 13.73 -7.08 -6.46
C ILE A 213 14.06 -6.67 -7.91
N GLU A 214 15.29 -6.22 -8.18
CA GLU A 214 15.71 -5.79 -9.51
C GLU A 214 15.59 -6.95 -10.51
N SER A 215 16.18 -8.10 -10.20
CA SER A 215 16.11 -9.27 -11.09
C SER A 215 14.69 -9.77 -11.34
N THR A 216 13.80 -9.61 -10.37
CA THR A 216 12.38 -9.96 -10.51
C THR A 216 11.66 -9.00 -11.46
N ILE A 217 11.96 -7.70 -11.36
CA ILE A 217 11.39 -6.68 -12.26
C ILE A 217 11.95 -6.87 -13.67
N ASP A 218 13.27 -7.10 -13.81
CA ASP A 218 13.92 -7.36 -15.09
C ASP A 218 13.31 -8.59 -15.79
N ASP A 219 13.07 -9.72 -15.06
CA ASP A 219 12.40 -10.91 -15.63
C ASP A 219 11.00 -10.60 -16.16
N LEU A 220 10.21 -9.78 -15.45
CA LEU A 220 8.88 -9.37 -15.88
C LEU A 220 8.93 -8.51 -17.15
N GLU A 221 9.87 -7.57 -17.21
CA GLU A 221 10.08 -6.70 -18.36
C GLU A 221 10.62 -7.48 -19.58
N GLU A 222 11.57 -8.41 -19.38
CA GLU A 222 12.09 -9.27 -20.44
C GLU A 222 11.01 -10.14 -21.08
N ARG A 223 10.07 -10.65 -20.27
CA ARG A 223 8.95 -11.48 -20.77
C ARG A 223 7.98 -10.73 -21.67
N THR A 224 7.86 -9.42 -21.52
CA THR A 224 6.77 -8.63 -22.13
C THR A 224 7.22 -7.42 -22.93
N GLY A 225 8.48 -7.02 -22.82
CA GLY A 225 9.01 -5.79 -23.40
C GLY A 225 9.04 -5.77 -24.93
N ASP A 226 9.08 -6.94 -25.59
CA ASP A 226 9.06 -7.09 -27.04
C ASP A 226 7.65 -7.17 -27.66
N LEU A 227 6.59 -7.15 -26.82
CA LEU A 227 5.23 -7.28 -27.29
C LEU A 227 4.74 -5.97 -27.96
N PRO A 228 4.26 -6.03 -29.21
CA PRO A 228 3.65 -4.88 -29.87
C PRO A 228 2.40 -4.41 -29.11
N GLU A 229 2.11 -3.11 -29.15
CA GLU A 229 0.96 -2.55 -28.44
C GLU A 229 -0.38 -3.13 -28.90
N GLU A 230 -0.48 -3.46 -30.19
CA GLU A 230 -1.68 -4.08 -30.78
C GLU A 230 -1.94 -5.51 -30.29
N ASP A 231 -0.92 -6.21 -29.78
CA ASP A 231 -1.03 -7.58 -29.28
C ASP A 231 -1.32 -7.61 -27.75
N LYS A 232 -1.31 -6.45 -27.09
CA LYS A 232 -1.59 -6.35 -25.66
C LYS A 232 -3.09 -6.23 -25.40
N PRO A 233 -3.70 -7.15 -24.63
CA PRO A 233 -5.08 -7.00 -24.22
C PRO A 233 -5.24 -5.77 -23.32
N SER A 234 -6.31 -5.01 -23.52
CA SER A 234 -6.65 -3.89 -22.67
C SER A 234 -7.09 -4.40 -21.29
N CYS A 235 -6.56 -3.83 -20.25
CA CYS A 235 -6.85 -4.24 -18.86
C CYS A 235 -7.19 -3.06 -17.96
N TYR A 236 -7.85 -3.36 -16.86
CA TYR A 236 -8.19 -2.41 -15.81
C TYR A 236 -8.16 -3.12 -14.46
N VAL A 237 -7.70 -2.45 -13.42
CA VAL A 237 -7.81 -2.90 -12.03
C VAL A 237 -8.75 -1.99 -11.27
N GLY A 238 -9.73 -2.57 -10.57
CA GLY A 238 -10.68 -1.83 -9.73
C GLY A 238 -10.71 -2.35 -8.31
N GLY A 239 -11.32 -1.58 -7.41
CA GLY A 239 -11.43 -1.95 -6.00
C GLY A 239 -10.17 -1.73 -5.18
N ILE A 240 -9.22 -0.97 -5.70
CA ILE A 240 -7.94 -0.70 -5.01
C ILE A 240 -8.19 -0.01 -3.67
N ALA A 241 -7.55 -0.53 -2.61
CA ALA A 241 -7.62 0.04 -1.27
C ALA A 241 -6.82 1.35 -1.19
N PHE A 242 -7.48 2.43 -0.77
CA PHE A 242 -6.84 3.71 -0.47
C PHE A 242 -7.42 4.30 0.80
N LYS A 243 -6.66 4.26 1.91
CA LYS A 243 -7.14 4.62 3.27
C LYS A 243 -8.35 3.80 3.75
N GLY A 244 -8.56 2.65 3.12
CA GLY A 244 -9.68 1.73 3.37
C GLY A 244 -10.11 1.01 2.09
N PRO A 245 -11.07 0.08 2.16
CA PRO A 245 -11.61 -0.60 0.99
C PRO A 245 -12.51 0.32 0.17
N HIS A 246 -12.55 0.10 -1.15
CA HIS A 246 -13.33 0.88 -2.11
C HIS A 246 -14.08 0.00 -3.10
N GLY A 247 -15.05 0.61 -3.83
CA GLY A 247 -15.75 0.04 -4.96
C GLY A 247 -14.92 0.02 -6.26
N PHE A 248 -15.54 -0.43 -7.34
CA PHE A 248 -14.85 -0.74 -8.60
C PHE A 248 -14.23 0.48 -9.31
N GLN A 249 -14.67 1.70 -9.01
CA GLN A 249 -14.14 2.95 -9.56
C GLN A 249 -12.75 3.32 -9.03
N SER A 250 -12.37 2.79 -7.85
CA SER A 250 -11.06 3.03 -7.26
C SER A 250 -9.98 2.23 -7.99
N THR A 251 -8.99 2.92 -8.55
CA THR A 251 -7.93 2.36 -9.39
C THR A 251 -6.60 3.06 -9.17
N GLU A 252 -5.55 2.49 -9.72
CA GLU A 252 -4.23 3.11 -9.84
C GLU A 252 -3.83 3.16 -11.30
N PRO A 253 -3.81 4.33 -11.93
CA PRO A 253 -3.35 4.48 -13.31
C PRO A 253 -1.92 3.96 -13.54
N ILE A 254 -1.00 4.17 -12.58
CA ILE A 254 0.34 3.54 -12.55
C ILE A 254 0.30 2.33 -11.61
N TYR A 255 -0.56 1.35 -11.86
CA TYR A 255 -0.58 0.12 -11.06
C TYR A 255 0.74 -0.64 -11.23
N PRO A 256 1.58 -0.78 -10.18
CA PRO A 256 2.93 -1.31 -10.33
C PRO A 256 3.00 -2.68 -11.02
N PRO A 257 2.12 -3.65 -10.72
CA PRO A 257 2.11 -4.92 -11.45
C PRO A 257 1.90 -4.78 -12.96
N PHE A 258 1.08 -3.84 -13.41
CA PHE A 258 0.86 -3.60 -14.84
C PHE A 258 2.04 -2.86 -15.47
N PHE A 259 2.65 -1.96 -14.71
CA PHE A 259 3.80 -1.21 -15.17
C PHE A 259 4.98 -2.14 -15.50
N PHE A 260 5.33 -3.07 -14.59
CA PHE A 260 6.41 -4.04 -14.82
C PHE A 260 6.14 -5.00 -15.97
N LEU A 261 4.89 -5.19 -16.35
CA LEU A 261 4.45 -6.01 -17.48
C LEU A 261 4.29 -5.22 -18.77
N ASN A 262 4.56 -3.91 -18.76
CA ASN A 262 4.26 -3.05 -19.90
C ASN A 262 2.82 -3.28 -20.41
N ALA A 263 1.86 -3.49 -19.48
CA ALA A 263 0.48 -3.84 -19.80
C ALA A 263 -0.33 -2.63 -20.26
N ARG A 264 -1.29 -2.84 -21.14
CA ARG A 264 -2.18 -1.80 -21.64
C ARG A 264 -3.27 -1.48 -20.63
N ASN A 265 -2.92 -0.72 -19.56
CA ASN A 265 -3.86 -0.23 -18.58
C ASN A 265 -4.70 0.93 -19.15
N VAL A 266 -6.02 0.73 -19.30
CA VAL A 266 -6.91 1.76 -19.86
C VAL A 266 -7.11 2.99 -18.97
N ALA A 267 -6.75 2.90 -17.70
CA ALA A 267 -6.80 4.03 -16.77
C ALA A 267 -5.54 4.92 -16.84
N TYR A 268 -4.47 4.48 -17.51
CA TYR A 268 -3.23 5.24 -17.63
C TYR A 268 -3.38 6.42 -18.58
N ASP A 269 -3.03 7.60 -18.13
CA ASP A 269 -2.96 8.83 -18.94
C ASP A 269 -1.55 9.43 -18.83
N SER A 270 -0.79 9.36 -19.91
CA SER A 270 0.58 9.89 -19.98
C SER A 270 0.65 11.42 -19.86
N SER A 271 -0.47 12.13 -19.91
CA SER A 271 -0.53 13.59 -19.74
C SER A 271 -0.83 14.02 -18.30
N ALA A 272 -1.19 13.09 -17.41
CA ALA A 272 -1.49 13.36 -16.01
C ALA A 272 -0.20 13.54 -15.18
N GLU A 273 -0.30 14.31 -14.08
CA GLU A 273 0.80 14.42 -13.12
C GLU A 273 0.94 13.13 -12.30
N TYR A 274 2.16 12.80 -11.86
CA TYR A 274 2.45 11.54 -11.16
C TYR A 274 1.52 11.30 -9.95
N GLY A 275 1.27 12.30 -9.11
CA GLY A 275 0.39 12.16 -7.95
C GLY A 275 -1.06 11.79 -8.29
N GLU A 276 -1.54 12.15 -9.48
CA GLU A 276 -2.87 11.75 -9.98
C GLU A 276 -2.88 10.31 -10.49
N LEU A 277 -1.71 9.77 -10.83
CA LEU A 277 -1.54 8.42 -11.35
C LEU A 277 -1.39 7.37 -10.23
N GLU A 278 -0.97 7.76 -9.03
CA GLU A 278 -0.81 6.83 -7.88
C GLU A 278 -2.16 6.30 -7.34
N HIS A 279 -3.22 7.11 -7.40
CA HIS A 279 -4.57 6.69 -7.04
C HIS A 279 -5.60 7.59 -7.69
N ALA A 280 -6.59 6.97 -8.33
CA ALA A 280 -7.70 7.68 -8.96
C ALA A 280 -9.04 7.02 -8.61
N ASN A 281 -10.08 7.84 -8.56
CA ASN A 281 -11.47 7.36 -8.56
C ASN A 281 -12.09 7.78 -9.89
N VAL A 282 -12.08 6.87 -10.86
CA VAL A 282 -12.52 7.17 -12.23
C VAL A 282 -14.03 7.09 -12.36
N ALA A 283 -14.59 7.90 -13.25
CA ALA A 283 -16.02 7.87 -13.53
C ALA A 283 -16.43 6.51 -14.12
N LYS A 284 -17.59 6.01 -13.71
CA LYS A 284 -18.18 4.77 -14.22
C LYS A 284 -18.31 4.79 -15.74
N GLU A 285 -18.71 5.90 -16.29
CA GLU A 285 -18.89 6.13 -17.72
C GLU A 285 -17.56 5.95 -18.48
N SER A 286 -16.44 6.34 -17.89
CA SER A 286 -15.12 6.13 -18.47
C SER A 286 -14.78 4.65 -18.55
N ILE A 287 -15.03 3.88 -17.49
CA ILE A 287 -14.79 2.43 -17.46
C ILE A 287 -15.65 1.75 -18.53
N VAL A 288 -16.92 2.15 -18.65
CA VAL A 288 -17.84 1.60 -19.66
C VAL A 288 -17.39 1.95 -21.08
N MET A 289 -16.91 3.19 -21.28
CA MET A 289 -16.41 3.64 -22.58
C MET A 289 -15.11 2.91 -22.98
N TRP A 290 -14.20 2.71 -22.06
CA TRP A 290 -12.96 1.96 -22.29
C TRP A 290 -13.22 0.49 -22.57
N ASN A 291 -14.22 -0.10 -21.92
CA ASN A 291 -14.65 -1.49 -22.07
C ASN A 291 -13.47 -2.49 -22.13
N PRO A 292 -12.63 -2.55 -21.10
CA PRO A 292 -11.42 -3.37 -21.10
C PRO A 292 -11.71 -4.85 -21.33
N GLU A 293 -10.77 -5.54 -21.98
CA GLU A 293 -10.89 -6.96 -22.30
C GLU A 293 -10.70 -7.84 -21.08
N VAL A 294 -9.88 -7.40 -20.13
CA VAL A 294 -9.59 -8.10 -18.86
C VAL A 294 -9.79 -7.16 -17.69
N LEU A 295 -10.50 -7.63 -16.68
CA LEU A 295 -10.71 -6.92 -15.41
C LEU A 295 -9.97 -7.62 -14.27
N PHE A 296 -9.25 -6.83 -13.50
CA PHE A 296 -8.70 -7.27 -12.23
C PHE A 296 -9.42 -6.57 -11.08
N VAL A 297 -9.61 -7.27 -9.97
CA VAL A 297 -10.26 -6.75 -8.77
C VAL A 297 -9.34 -6.96 -7.58
N ASP A 298 -8.94 -5.89 -6.92
CA ASP A 298 -8.25 -5.98 -5.64
C ASP A 298 -9.24 -6.54 -4.60
N VAL A 299 -8.91 -7.73 -4.05
CA VAL A 299 -9.84 -8.41 -3.14
C VAL A 299 -9.96 -7.77 -1.78
N SER A 300 -9.22 -6.67 -1.48
CA SER A 300 -9.47 -5.83 -0.30
C SER A 300 -10.87 -5.25 -0.27
N THR A 301 -11.49 -5.08 -1.45
CA THR A 301 -12.89 -4.64 -1.60
C THR A 301 -13.88 -5.52 -0.84
N LEU A 302 -13.55 -6.78 -0.53
CA LEU A 302 -14.39 -7.70 0.26
C LEU A 302 -14.58 -7.29 1.72
N GLN A 303 -13.77 -6.34 2.23
CA GLN A 303 -13.97 -5.76 3.56
C GLN A 303 -15.08 -4.72 3.60
N SER A 304 -15.47 -4.18 2.46
CA SER A 304 -16.58 -3.23 2.36
C SER A 304 -17.90 -3.89 2.78
N ASP A 305 -18.89 -3.05 3.08
CA ASP A 305 -20.28 -3.51 3.04
C ASP A 305 -20.49 -4.27 1.71
N PRO A 306 -21.12 -5.44 1.71
CA PRO A 306 -21.30 -6.22 0.49
C PRO A 306 -21.78 -5.41 -0.71
N GLN A 307 -22.67 -4.42 -0.52
CA GLN A 307 -23.18 -3.56 -1.59
C GLN A 307 -22.16 -2.52 -2.10
N GLY A 308 -21.13 -2.19 -1.32
CA GLY A 308 -20.06 -1.28 -1.69
C GLY A 308 -18.82 -1.99 -2.22
N SER A 309 -18.84 -3.31 -2.38
CA SER A 309 -17.70 -4.04 -2.93
C SER A 309 -17.67 -3.99 -4.46
N ALA A 310 -16.48 -3.91 -5.04
CA ALA A 310 -16.28 -3.91 -6.49
C ALA A 310 -16.93 -5.12 -7.16
N ILE A 311 -16.87 -6.30 -6.54
CA ILE A 311 -17.49 -7.52 -7.08
C ILE A 311 -19.00 -7.41 -7.10
N TYR A 312 -19.61 -6.86 -6.04
CA TYR A 312 -21.06 -6.63 -6.01
C TYR A 312 -21.48 -5.64 -7.11
N GLU A 313 -20.74 -4.56 -7.29
CA GLU A 313 -21.01 -3.58 -8.33
C GLU A 313 -20.93 -4.20 -9.73
N LEU A 314 -19.92 -5.03 -10.02
CA LEU A 314 -19.80 -5.74 -11.28
C LEU A 314 -21.00 -6.64 -11.59
N VAL A 315 -21.62 -7.21 -10.56
CA VAL A 315 -22.77 -8.12 -10.70
C VAL A 315 -24.09 -7.36 -10.80
N HIS A 316 -24.28 -6.31 -10.01
CA HIS A 316 -25.61 -5.69 -9.82
C HIS A 316 -25.79 -4.39 -10.58
N ASP A 317 -24.69 -3.66 -10.87
CA ASP A 317 -24.80 -2.41 -11.64
C ASP A 317 -25.08 -2.71 -13.14
N PRO A 318 -26.18 -2.20 -13.71
CA PRO A 318 -26.51 -2.42 -15.11
C PRO A 318 -25.43 -1.95 -16.08
N ALA A 319 -24.68 -0.90 -15.75
CA ALA A 319 -23.63 -0.37 -16.59
C ALA A 319 -22.45 -1.36 -16.70
N TYR A 320 -22.01 -1.91 -15.58
CA TYR A 320 -20.90 -2.85 -15.55
C TYR A 320 -21.25 -4.23 -16.15
N ARG A 321 -22.51 -4.67 -16.01
CA ARG A 321 -22.97 -5.93 -16.66
C ARG A 321 -22.84 -5.91 -18.17
N GLY A 322 -22.76 -4.73 -18.78
CA GLY A 322 -22.54 -4.54 -20.22
C GLY A 322 -21.09 -4.76 -20.67
N LEU A 323 -20.13 -4.68 -19.77
CA LEU A 323 -18.70 -4.82 -20.08
C LEU A 323 -18.41 -6.20 -20.71
N SER A 324 -17.54 -6.20 -21.72
CA SER A 324 -17.15 -7.44 -22.41
C SER A 324 -16.53 -8.45 -21.45
N ALA A 325 -15.59 -8.02 -20.60
CA ALA A 325 -14.93 -8.86 -19.61
C ALA A 325 -15.93 -9.50 -18.61
N VAL A 326 -16.96 -8.76 -18.16
CA VAL A 326 -18.00 -9.30 -17.29
C VAL A 326 -18.82 -10.37 -18.01
N ARG A 327 -19.16 -10.17 -19.30
CA ARG A 327 -19.95 -11.10 -20.10
C ARG A 327 -19.19 -12.38 -20.47
N THR A 328 -17.90 -12.28 -20.73
CA THR A 328 -17.01 -13.41 -21.05
C THR A 328 -16.45 -14.06 -19.80
N GLY A 329 -16.57 -13.38 -18.65
CA GLY A 329 -16.05 -13.81 -17.36
C GLY A 329 -14.53 -13.57 -17.21
N GLU A 330 -13.94 -12.67 -17.99
CA GLU A 330 -12.51 -12.28 -17.86
C GLU A 330 -12.32 -11.31 -16.68
N VAL A 331 -12.68 -11.78 -15.49
CA VAL A 331 -12.59 -11.04 -14.23
C VAL A 331 -11.76 -11.85 -13.24
N TYR A 332 -10.70 -11.27 -12.72
CA TYR A 332 -9.70 -11.96 -11.91
C TYR A 332 -9.42 -11.23 -10.59
N GLY A 333 -9.20 -11.98 -9.51
CA GLY A 333 -8.87 -11.42 -8.20
C GLY A 333 -7.37 -11.20 -8.02
N MET A 334 -7.01 -10.04 -7.50
CA MET A 334 -5.64 -9.66 -7.14
C MET A 334 -5.46 -9.59 -5.64
N LEU A 335 -4.27 -9.96 -5.14
CA LEU A 335 -3.94 -9.78 -3.73
C LEU A 335 -3.93 -8.29 -3.36
N PRO A 336 -4.47 -7.91 -2.20
CA PRO A 336 -4.26 -6.57 -1.68
C PRO A 336 -2.77 -6.36 -1.37
N TYR A 337 -2.18 -5.33 -1.93
CA TYR A 337 -0.81 -4.99 -1.59
C TYR A 337 -0.72 -3.71 -0.75
N ASN A 338 -1.70 -2.81 -0.85
CA ASN A 338 -1.73 -1.58 -0.08
C ASN A 338 -2.43 -1.81 1.28
N TRP A 339 -1.69 -2.38 2.23
CA TRP A 339 -2.19 -2.72 3.56
C TRP A 339 -1.16 -2.38 4.64
N TYR A 340 -1.46 -1.34 5.41
CA TYR A 340 -0.48 -0.71 6.30
C TYR A 340 0.80 -0.36 5.52
N THR A 341 0.61 0.45 4.49
CA THR A 341 1.49 0.76 3.35
C THR A 341 1.76 -0.44 2.41
N GLN A 342 2.53 -0.22 1.35
CA GLN A 342 2.74 -1.17 0.25
C GLN A 342 3.49 -2.43 0.70
N ASN A 343 2.99 -3.58 0.34
CA ASN A 343 3.62 -4.89 0.51
C ASN A 343 4.34 -5.28 -0.79
N PHE A 344 5.64 -5.08 -0.85
CA PHE A 344 6.44 -5.25 -2.07
C PHE A 344 6.37 -6.68 -2.62
N GLY A 345 6.39 -7.70 -1.75
CA GLY A 345 6.22 -9.09 -2.17
C GLY A 345 4.87 -9.34 -2.85
N SER A 346 3.79 -8.72 -2.36
CA SER A 346 2.47 -8.85 -2.99
C SER A 346 2.38 -8.11 -4.33
N ILE A 347 3.10 -6.98 -4.49
CA ILE A 347 3.20 -6.29 -5.78
C ILE A 347 3.86 -7.20 -6.83
N LEU A 348 5.02 -7.78 -6.49
CA LEU A 348 5.75 -8.67 -7.39
C LEU A 348 4.94 -9.94 -7.72
N ALA A 349 4.31 -10.55 -6.72
CA ALA A 349 3.45 -11.72 -6.92
C ALA A 349 2.24 -11.41 -7.82
N ASN A 350 1.58 -10.26 -7.63
CA ASN A 350 0.51 -9.78 -8.49
C ASN A 350 0.96 -9.57 -9.93
N ALA A 351 2.20 -9.10 -10.15
CA ALA A 351 2.73 -8.92 -11.50
C ALA A 351 2.86 -10.26 -12.24
N TYR A 352 3.40 -11.29 -11.60
CA TYR A 352 3.45 -12.63 -12.22
C TYR A 352 2.06 -13.21 -12.51
N PHE A 353 1.12 -13.04 -11.58
CA PHE A 353 -0.25 -13.47 -11.83
C PHE A 353 -0.90 -12.71 -12.99
N ALA A 354 -0.81 -11.38 -13.00
CA ALA A 354 -1.35 -10.58 -14.09
C ALA A 354 -0.71 -10.95 -15.45
N GLY A 355 0.61 -11.18 -15.45
CA GLY A 355 1.34 -11.65 -16.63
C GLY A 355 0.81 -12.99 -17.15
N SER A 356 0.55 -13.96 -16.27
CA SER A 356 0.00 -15.27 -16.64
C SER A 356 -1.41 -15.18 -17.23
N VAL A 357 -2.18 -14.16 -16.86
CA VAL A 357 -3.53 -13.91 -17.41
C VAL A 357 -3.45 -13.15 -18.74
N LEU A 358 -2.65 -12.07 -18.79
CA LEU A 358 -2.58 -11.19 -19.96
C LEU A 358 -1.76 -11.82 -21.10
N TYR A 359 -0.70 -12.55 -20.76
CA TYR A 359 0.28 -13.08 -21.71
C TYR A 359 0.61 -14.55 -21.43
N PRO A 360 -0.37 -15.47 -21.46
CA PRO A 360 -0.22 -16.84 -20.96
C PRO A 360 0.95 -17.60 -21.60
N SER A 361 1.26 -17.37 -22.88
CA SER A 361 2.40 -18.01 -23.54
C SER A 361 3.78 -17.50 -23.08
N ARG A 362 3.84 -16.38 -22.38
CA ARG A 362 5.08 -15.81 -21.83
C ARG A 362 5.32 -16.23 -20.38
N PHE A 363 4.32 -16.86 -19.75
CA PHE A 363 4.32 -17.27 -18.34
C PHE A 363 3.93 -18.74 -18.16
N ASP A 364 3.97 -19.57 -19.21
CA ASP A 364 3.60 -20.99 -19.18
C ASP A 364 4.63 -21.88 -18.48
N ASP A 365 5.81 -21.33 -18.17
CA ASP A 365 6.90 -21.96 -17.45
C ASP A 365 6.75 -21.93 -15.92
N MET A 366 5.72 -21.24 -15.39
CA MET A 366 5.57 -21.04 -13.95
C MET A 366 4.12 -21.14 -13.48
N ASP A 367 3.93 -21.45 -12.20
CA ASP A 367 2.67 -21.38 -11.47
C ASP A 367 2.65 -20.11 -10.59
N PRO A 368 1.65 -19.21 -10.75
CA PRO A 368 1.62 -17.94 -10.02
C PRO A 368 1.54 -18.08 -8.49
N GLU A 369 0.83 -19.11 -7.97
CA GLU A 369 0.71 -19.34 -6.54
C GLU A 369 2.04 -19.82 -5.95
N GLN A 370 2.74 -20.71 -6.66
CA GLN A 370 4.08 -21.17 -6.27
C GLN A 370 5.10 -20.03 -6.35
N LYS A 371 5.00 -19.16 -7.38
CA LYS A 371 5.86 -17.98 -7.52
C LYS A 371 5.62 -16.98 -6.40
N ALA A 372 4.37 -16.76 -6.00
CA ALA A 372 4.07 -15.92 -4.84
C ALA A 372 4.70 -16.47 -3.55
N ASP A 373 4.61 -17.78 -3.32
CA ASP A 373 5.24 -18.42 -2.16
C ASP A 373 6.77 -18.41 -2.22
N GLU A 374 7.39 -18.48 -3.39
CA GLU A 374 8.84 -18.27 -3.58
C GLU A 374 9.23 -16.85 -3.13
N ILE A 375 8.52 -15.83 -3.63
CA ILE A 375 8.75 -14.43 -3.27
C ILE A 375 8.60 -14.22 -1.76
N TYR A 376 7.54 -14.77 -1.15
CA TYR A 376 7.32 -14.63 0.29
C TYR A 376 8.37 -15.38 1.12
N ARG A 377 8.77 -16.60 0.73
CA ARG A 377 9.87 -17.30 1.41
C ARG A 377 11.15 -16.49 1.38
N PHE A 378 11.45 -15.89 0.24
CA PHE A 378 12.63 -15.05 0.12
C PHE A 378 12.54 -13.81 1.02
N LEU A 379 11.45 -13.03 0.95
CA LEU A 379 11.33 -11.75 1.65
C LEU A 379 11.03 -11.88 3.16
N VAL A 380 10.17 -12.83 3.55
CA VAL A 380 9.65 -12.93 4.93
C VAL A 380 9.93 -14.28 5.60
N GLY A 381 10.61 -15.20 4.92
CA GLY A 381 11.05 -16.48 5.45
C GLY A 381 9.96 -17.57 5.51
N ALA A 382 8.75 -17.34 4.98
CA ALA A 382 7.65 -18.31 4.99
C ALA A 382 6.79 -18.24 3.74
N ALA A 383 6.23 -19.38 3.33
CA ALA A 383 5.17 -19.46 2.33
C ALA A 383 3.85 -19.05 2.99
N VAL A 384 3.31 -17.89 2.60
CA VAL A 384 2.11 -17.33 3.24
C VAL A 384 0.98 -17.03 2.25
N PHE A 385 1.15 -17.39 0.97
CA PHE A 385 0.14 -17.14 -0.06
C PHE A 385 -1.21 -17.74 0.30
N ASN A 386 -1.25 -19.01 0.71
CA ASN A 386 -2.51 -19.67 1.04
C ASN A 386 -3.23 -19.04 2.23
N ASP A 387 -2.52 -18.69 3.30
CA ASP A 387 -3.10 -18.06 4.48
C ASP A 387 -3.64 -16.66 4.13
N LEU A 388 -2.88 -15.89 3.34
CA LEU A 388 -3.27 -14.58 2.85
C LEU A 388 -4.52 -14.69 1.97
N ASN A 389 -4.52 -15.57 0.97
CA ASN A 389 -5.64 -15.77 0.07
C ASN A 389 -6.89 -16.28 0.81
N ALA A 390 -6.73 -17.17 1.80
CA ALA A 390 -7.83 -17.68 2.62
C ALA A 390 -8.50 -16.56 3.42
N SER A 391 -7.76 -15.55 3.89
CA SER A 391 -8.33 -14.40 4.59
C SER A 391 -9.25 -13.56 3.69
N PHE A 392 -9.11 -13.67 2.37
CA PHE A 392 -9.98 -13.04 1.36
C PHE A 392 -10.87 -14.05 0.62
N GLY A 393 -11.28 -15.12 1.29
CA GLY A 393 -12.22 -16.12 0.74
C GLY A 393 -11.67 -16.91 -0.44
N ASN A 394 -10.34 -17.01 -0.59
CA ASN A 394 -9.65 -17.62 -1.70
C ASN A 394 -10.03 -17.01 -3.07
N CYS A 395 -10.23 -15.71 -3.13
CA CYS A 395 -10.62 -15.00 -4.36
C CYS A 395 -9.43 -14.49 -5.17
N ALA A 396 -8.22 -14.39 -4.60
CA ALA A 396 -7.05 -13.94 -5.31
C ALA A 396 -6.44 -15.05 -6.19
N PHE A 397 -5.75 -14.65 -7.25
CA PHE A 397 -5.07 -15.49 -8.23
C PHE A 397 -5.97 -16.51 -8.91
N ARG A 398 -7.20 -16.10 -9.16
CA ARG A 398 -8.17 -16.91 -9.92
C ARG A 398 -9.20 -16.07 -10.61
N ARG A 399 -9.84 -16.68 -11.59
CA ARG A 399 -11.03 -16.13 -12.22
C ARG A 399 -12.18 -16.08 -11.22
N ILE A 400 -12.82 -14.91 -11.08
CA ILE A 400 -13.96 -14.72 -10.18
C ILE A 400 -15.23 -15.19 -10.89
N ASP A 401 -15.90 -16.21 -10.34
CA ASP A 401 -17.22 -16.62 -10.82
C ASP A 401 -18.29 -15.66 -10.31
N LEU A 402 -18.58 -14.64 -11.11
CA LEU A 402 -19.56 -13.59 -10.76
C LEU A 402 -20.97 -14.15 -10.50
N LYS A 403 -21.31 -15.36 -11.01
CA LYS A 403 -22.63 -15.97 -10.78
C LYS A 403 -22.86 -16.35 -9.33
N GLN A 404 -21.80 -16.62 -8.57
CA GLN A 404 -21.88 -16.92 -7.13
C GLN A 404 -22.28 -15.69 -6.29
N TRP A 405 -22.17 -14.48 -6.84
CA TRP A 405 -22.43 -13.20 -6.18
C TRP A 405 -23.80 -12.58 -6.55
N ILE A 406 -24.62 -13.29 -7.34
CA ILE A 406 -25.95 -12.81 -7.74
C ILE A 406 -26.98 -12.89 -6.60
N ARG A 407 -26.65 -13.46 -5.45
CA ARG A 407 -27.59 -13.72 -4.34
C ARG A 407 -27.76 -12.55 -3.39
#